data_586252838015c4a9f6c168168cd91d9d
#
_entry.id   586252838015c4a9f6c168168cd91d9d
#
_cell.length_a   1.000
_cell.length_b   1.000
_cell.length_c   1.000
_cell.angle_alpha   90.00
_cell.angle_beta   90.00
_cell.angle_gamma   90.00
#
_symmetry.space_group_name_H-M   'P 1'
#
loop_
_entity.id
_entity.type
_entity.pdbx_description
1 polymer ?
#
loop_
_entity_poly.entity_id
_entity_poly.type
_entity_poly.pdbx_seq_one_letter_code
_entity_poly.pdbx_strand_id
1 'polypeptide(L)'
;MKRVMDMWLSSTASLAQRRSQRQPCATAGAAPILALFFFALGFLMPVQAFAETVEQRIARLEPHYTIRRPENASGPAPVVIMLHGCGGPRPFISQMAEAAAEAGAAAIVVNSFAPRRISRVAAFATVCTGARLQGRERAGDLYATMAWARAQPWVDAARISVIGWSHGGWTIMDALALRSGEEMQRATGLENLSDEPLEGLAATMIVYPYTGVGTYTGRRDWRIAPRSTAIIAQRDYIVGSSRAALERQRARGAPMEILIFQNATHAFEDEHAEDPRVRYNPAATAREHDLLREMIAAL
;
A
#
# COMPACT_ATOMS: atom_id res chain seq x y z
N MET A 1 44.02 16.97 -21.21
CA MET A 1 44.98 15.90 -21.21
C MET A 1 44.36 14.72 -21.94
N LYS A 2 44.70 14.63 -23.12
CA LYS A 2 44.66 13.72 -24.23
C LYS A 2 44.97 12.29 -23.82
N ARG A 3 44.04 11.42 -24.07
CA ARG A 3 44.13 9.98 -24.41
C ARG A 3 42.93 9.26 -23.82
N VAL A 4 41.88 9.13 -24.60
CA VAL A 4 40.91 8.02 -24.76
C VAL A 4 39.82 8.50 -25.73
N MET A 5 40.26 8.89 -26.93
CA MET A 5 39.32 9.28 -27.98
C MET A 5 39.92 8.88 -29.35
N ASP A 6 40.33 7.62 -29.45
CA ASP A 6 40.78 7.05 -30.72
C ASP A 6 40.57 5.51 -30.69
N MET A 7 39.31 5.09 -30.89
CA MET A 7 39.06 3.67 -31.23
C MET A 7 37.60 3.42 -31.65
N TRP A 8 37.10 4.22 -32.60
CA TRP A 8 35.85 3.89 -33.32
C TRP A 8 35.81 4.63 -34.67
N LEU A 9 36.74 4.38 -35.53
CA LEU A 9 36.61 4.70 -36.97
C LEU A 9 37.54 3.76 -37.74
N SER A 10 37.04 2.61 -38.19
CA SER A 10 37.47 1.95 -39.39
C SER A 10 36.76 0.60 -39.53
N SER A 11 35.73 0.53 -40.32
CA SER A 11 35.46 -0.55 -41.28
C SER A 11 34.20 -0.24 -42.10
N THR A 12 34.37 0.60 -43.06
CA THR A 12 33.56 0.59 -44.28
C THR A 12 34.45 0.12 -45.42
N ALA A 13 34.14 -1.00 -46.05
CA ALA A 13 34.32 -1.19 -47.48
C ALA A 13 34.00 -2.64 -47.87
N SER A 14 33.26 -2.69 -48.97
CA SER A 14 33.30 -3.71 -50.01
C SER A 14 32.41 -4.92 -49.82
N LEU A 15 31.37 -4.95 -50.66
CA LEU A 15 31.20 -6.02 -51.62
C LEU A 15 30.11 -5.71 -52.63
N ALA A 16 30.59 -5.38 -53.82
CA ALA A 16 29.83 -5.40 -55.04
C ALA A 16 29.88 -6.82 -55.67
N GLN A 17 28.80 -7.14 -56.38
CA GLN A 17 28.73 -8.05 -57.52
C GLN A 17 28.96 -9.54 -57.36
N ARG A 18 27.88 -10.30 -57.46
CA ARG A 18 27.82 -11.37 -58.46
C ARG A 18 26.44 -11.45 -59.09
N ARG A 19 26.42 -11.19 -60.40
CA ARG A 19 25.31 -11.41 -61.33
C ARG A 19 25.27 -12.86 -61.76
N SER A 20 24.03 -13.30 -62.08
CA SER A 20 23.67 -14.15 -63.24
C SER A 20 23.93 -15.63 -63.18
N GLN A 21 22.88 -16.42 -63.06
CA GLN A 21 22.53 -17.35 -64.19
C GLN A 21 21.06 -17.77 -64.09
N ARG A 22 20.35 -17.49 -65.15
CA ARG A 22 19.01 -18.02 -65.41
C ARG A 22 19.14 -19.39 -66.05
N GLN A 23 18.26 -20.34 -65.67
CA GLN A 23 17.73 -21.31 -66.63
C GLN A 23 16.30 -21.75 -66.22
N PRO A 24 15.45 -22.09 -67.22
CA PRO A 24 14.02 -22.17 -67.01
C PRO A 24 13.44 -23.59 -67.11
N CYS A 25 12.15 -23.67 -66.80
CA CYS A 25 11.15 -24.67 -67.16
C CYS A 25 11.15 -26.03 -66.48
N ALA A 26 10.12 -26.24 -65.72
CA ALA A 26 9.21 -27.37 -65.90
C ALA A 26 7.86 -27.08 -65.23
N THR A 27 6.84 -27.01 -66.07
CA THR A 27 5.42 -26.93 -65.70
C THR A 27 4.97 -28.27 -65.06
N ALA A 28 4.44 -28.25 -63.91
CA ALA A 28 3.62 -29.37 -63.39
C ALA A 28 2.56 -28.82 -62.46
N GLY A 29 1.37 -29.09 -62.81
CA GLY A 29 0.04 -29.07 -62.22
C GLY A 29 -0.20 -28.43 -60.89
N ALA A 30 -0.98 -27.35 -60.93
CA ALA A 30 -1.60 -26.76 -59.73
C ALA A 30 -2.79 -27.61 -59.28
N ALA A 31 -2.69 -28.20 -58.07
CA ALA A 31 -3.87 -28.56 -57.29
C ALA A 31 -4.06 -27.51 -56.21
N PRO A 32 -5.22 -26.90 -56.04
CA PRO A 32 -5.46 -25.98 -54.95
C PRO A 32 -5.64 -26.74 -53.64
N ILE A 33 -4.61 -26.72 -52.81
CA ILE A 33 -4.78 -27.10 -51.39
C ILE A 33 -5.51 -25.92 -50.74
N LEU A 34 -6.81 -26.10 -50.54
CA LEU A 34 -7.64 -25.22 -49.73
C LEU A 34 -7.17 -25.37 -48.27
N ALA A 35 -6.19 -24.57 -47.84
CA ALA A 35 -5.82 -24.46 -46.46
C ALA A 35 -6.95 -23.75 -45.72
N LEU A 36 -7.80 -24.53 -45.04
CA LEU A 36 -8.74 -24.07 -44.04
C LEU A 36 -7.95 -23.48 -42.88
N PHE A 37 -7.69 -22.19 -42.94
CA PHE A 37 -7.31 -21.43 -41.77
C PHE A 37 -8.55 -21.36 -40.85
N PHE A 38 -8.67 -22.32 -39.94
CA PHE A 38 -9.47 -22.14 -38.72
C PHE A 38 -8.80 -21.06 -37.91
N PHE A 39 -9.23 -19.81 -38.13
CA PHE A 39 -9.02 -18.74 -37.16
C PHE A 39 -9.81 -19.11 -35.90
N ALA A 40 -9.15 -19.81 -34.99
CA ALA A 40 -9.64 -19.91 -33.61
C ALA A 40 -9.59 -18.48 -33.05
N LEU A 41 -10.66 -17.71 -33.30
CA LEU A 41 -10.96 -16.55 -32.44
C LEU A 41 -11.21 -17.11 -31.06
N GLY A 42 -10.14 -17.29 -30.29
CA GLY A 42 -10.24 -17.44 -28.86
C GLY A 42 -10.93 -16.17 -28.37
N PHE A 43 -12.21 -16.29 -28.05
CA PHE A 43 -12.90 -15.32 -27.21
C PHE A 43 -12.06 -15.21 -25.93
N LEU A 44 -11.17 -14.22 -25.89
CA LEU A 44 -10.65 -13.66 -24.66
C LEU A 44 -11.89 -13.07 -23.95
N MET A 45 -12.67 -13.93 -23.31
CA MET A 45 -13.60 -13.47 -22.30
C MET A 45 -12.76 -12.63 -21.35
N PRO A 46 -13.06 -11.33 -21.16
CA PRO A 46 -12.44 -10.62 -20.07
C PRO A 46 -12.72 -11.49 -18.83
N VAL A 47 -11.68 -11.98 -18.20
CA VAL A 47 -11.80 -12.51 -16.85
C VAL A 47 -12.30 -11.30 -16.06
N GLN A 48 -13.63 -11.22 -15.89
CA GLN A 48 -14.20 -10.33 -14.92
C GLN A 48 -13.54 -10.78 -13.63
N ALA A 49 -12.61 -9.99 -13.15
CA ALA A 49 -12.17 -10.10 -11.78
C ALA A 49 -13.46 -9.95 -10.97
N PHE A 50 -14.02 -11.09 -10.49
CA PHE A 50 -15.18 -11.07 -9.65
C PHE A 50 -14.83 -10.15 -8.50
N ALA A 51 -15.57 -9.07 -8.36
CA ALA A 51 -15.43 -8.22 -7.22
C ALA A 51 -15.72 -9.10 -5.99
N GLU A 52 -14.88 -8.98 -5.00
CA GLU A 52 -14.95 -9.76 -3.77
C GLU A 52 -15.90 -9.06 -2.80
N THR A 53 -16.74 -9.81 -2.08
CA THR A 53 -17.56 -9.18 -1.03
C THR A 53 -16.72 -8.81 0.20
N VAL A 54 -17.25 -7.94 1.04
CA VAL A 54 -16.61 -7.56 2.31
C VAL A 54 -16.37 -8.78 3.18
N GLU A 55 -17.35 -9.71 3.26
CA GLU A 55 -17.26 -10.94 4.04
C GLU A 55 -16.18 -11.88 3.51
N GLN A 56 -16.07 -12.00 2.19
CA GLN A 56 -14.99 -12.79 1.56
C GLN A 56 -13.61 -12.20 1.85
N ARG A 57 -13.49 -10.83 1.81
CA ARG A 57 -12.26 -10.16 2.18
C ARG A 57 -11.93 -10.37 3.66
N ILE A 58 -12.92 -10.31 4.56
CA ILE A 58 -12.77 -10.63 5.98
C ILE A 58 -12.28 -12.06 6.15
N ALA A 59 -12.97 -13.04 5.58
CA ALA A 59 -12.60 -14.44 5.70
C ALA A 59 -11.16 -14.74 5.22
N ARG A 60 -10.68 -13.97 4.25
CA ARG A 60 -9.32 -14.07 3.72
C ARG A 60 -8.27 -13.36 4.57
N LEU A 61 -8.62 -12.26 5.25
CA LEU A 61 -7.71 -11.47 6.08
C LEU A 61 -7.63 -11.99 7.52
N GLU A 62 -8.74 -12.38 8.11
CA GLU A 62 -8.87 -12.75 9.52
C GLU A 62 -7.84 -13.77 10.00
N PRO A 63 -7.54 -14.87 9.27
CA PRO A 63 -6.51 -15.83 9.68
C PRO A 63 -5.09 -15.23 9.77
N HIS A 64 -4.91 -14.02 9.27
CA HIS A 64 -3.64 -13.31 9.20
C HIS A 64 -3.62 -12.03 10.05
N TYR A 65 -4.62 -11.83 10.90
CA TYR A 65 -4.56 -10.79 11.92
C TYR A 65 -3.67 -11.25 13.08
N THR A 66 -2.85 -10.33 13.57
CA THR A 66 -2.22 -10.49 14.89
C THR A 66 -2.97 -9.58 15.84
N ILE A 67 -3.58 -10.18 16.88
CA ILE A 67 -4.41 -9.43 17.83
C ILE A 67 -3.69 -9.41 19.19
N ARG A 68 -3.60 -8.22 19.80
CA ARG A 68 -3.20 -8.02 21.19
C ARG A 68 -4.35 -7.35 21.91
N ARG A 69 -4.73 -7.86 23.06
CA ARG A 69 -5.82 -7.32 23.87
C ARG A 69 -5.28 -6.89 25.23
N PRO A 70 -5.84 -5.84 25.83
CA PRO A 70 -5.53 -5.50 27.21
C PRO A 70 -5.81 -6.69 28.14
N GLU A 71 -4.90 -6.99 29.05
CA GLU A 71 -5.06 -8.13 29.97
C GLU A 71 -6.25 -7.97 30.93
N ASN A 72 -6.55 -6.73 31.33
CA ASN A 72 -7.56 -6.41 32.35
C ASN A 72 -8.79 -5.68 31.78
N ALA A 73 -9.16 -5.93 30.53
CA ALA A 73 -10.34 -5.31 29.95
C ALA A 73 -11.62 -5.86 30.60
N SER A 74 -12.37 -5.00 31.29
CA SER A 74 -13.65 -5.33 31.94
C SER A 74 -14.87 -5.25 31.01
N GLY A 75 -14.66 -4.87 29.75
CA GLY A 75 -15.72 -4.68 28.75
C GLY A 75 -15.13 -4.42 27.36
N PRO A 76 -15.95 -3.94 26.40
CA PRO A 76 -15.47 -3.54 25.09
C PRO A 76 -14.38 -2.48 25.20
N ALA A 77 -13.24 -2.71 24.52
CA ALA A 77 -12.07 -1.83 24.56
C ALA A 77 -11.97 -0.98 23.29
N PRO A 78 -11.33 0.20 23.37
CA PRO A 78 -10.87 0.91 22.17
C PRO A 78 -9.99 0.00 21.31
N VAL A 79 -9.95 0.27 19.99
CA VAL A 79 -9.15 -0.54 19.07
C VAL A 79 -8.21 0.34 18.25
N VAL A 80 -6.99 -0.17 18.04
CA VAL A 80 -6.02 0.37 17.09
C VAL A 80 -5.79 -0.64 15.97
N ILE A 81 -6.24 -0.32 14.75
CA ILE A 81 -5.92 -1.10 13.55
C ILE A 81 -4.56 -0.64 13.04
N MET A 82 -3.64 -1.57 12.76
CA MET A 82 -2.27 -1.30 12.38
C MET A 82 -1.95 -1.79 10.98
N LEU A 83 -1.52 -0.88 10.09
CA LEU A 83 -1.24 -1.14 8.68
C LEU A 83 0.25 -1.01 8.39
N HIS A 84 0.93 -2.12 8.13
CA HIS A 84 2.36 -2.16 7.83
C HIS A 84 2.75 -1.40 6.55
N GLY A 85 4.04 -1.03 6.43
CA GLY A 85 4.64 -0.46 5.23
C GLY A 85 4.73 -1.44 4.05
N CYS A 86 5.30 -0.99 2.93
CA CYS A 86 5.44 -1.84 1.73
C CYS A 86 6.42 -3.02 1.91
N GLY A 87 7.26 -3.02 2.94
CA GLY A 87 8.13 -4.14 3.30
C GLY A 87 7.45 -5.28 4.06
N GLY A 88 6.13 -5.19 4.33
CA GLY A 88 5.38 -6.17 5.13
C GLY A 88 5.44 -5.90 6.64
N PRO A 89 4.84 -6.79 7.45
CA PRO A 89 4.93 -6.69 8.91
C PRO A 89 6.39 -6.76 9.39
N ARG A 90 6.73 -5.89 10.36
CA ARG A 90 8.05 -5.80 10.97
C ARG A 90 7.94 -5.94 12.49
N PRO A 91 9.00 -6.37 13.19
CA PRO A 91 8.96 -6.57 14.65
C PRO A 91 8.47 -5.35 15.46
N PHE A 92 8.84 -4.14 15.04
CA PHE A 92 8.41 -2.92 15.74
C PHE A 92 6.87 -2.73 15.74
N ILE A 93 6.15 -3.27 14.74
CA ILE A 93 4.68 -3.23 14.73
C ILE A 93 4.10 -4.10 15.85
N SER A 94 4.74 -5.23 16.17
CA SER A 94 4.34 -6.05 17.31
C SER A 94 4.60 -5.33 18.64
N GLN A 95 5.71 -4.59 18.75
CA GLN A 95 6.00 -3.74 19.92
C GLN A 95 4.95 -2.62 20.07
N MET A 96 4.56 -1.99 18.96
CA MET A 96 3.47 -1.00 18.97
C MET A 96 2.13 -1.62 19.37
N ALA A 97 1.85 -2.86 18.96
CA ALA A 97 0.63 -3.57 19.34
C ALA A 97 0.61 -3.91 20.84
N GLU A 98 1.74 -4.25 21.39
CA GLU A 98 1.91 -4.47 22.84
C GLU A 98 1.72 -3.16 23.60
N ALA A 99 2.35 -2.07 23.17
CA ALA A 99 2.17 -0.75 23.76
C ALA A 99 0.71 -0.26 23.72
N ALA A 100 -0.03 -0.57 22.66
CA ALA A 100 -1.46 -0.28 22.59
C ALA A 100 -2.26 -1.08 23.62
N ALA A 101 -1.96 -2.37 23.81
CA ALA A 101 -2.60 -3.24 24.78
C ALA A 101 -2.32 -2.77 26.23
N GLU A 102 -1.07 -2.40 26.52
CA GLU A 102 -0.66 -1.80 27.80
C GLU A 102 -1.39 -0.47 28.07
N ALA A 103 -1.66 0.32 27.02
CA ALA A 103 -2.42 1.57 27.12
C ALA A 103 -3.95 1.37 27.18
N GLY A 104 -4.44 0.13 27.24
CA GLY A 104 -5.85 -0.20 27.38
C GLY A 104 -6.64 -0.32 26.08
N ALA A 105 -5.98 -0.28 24.91
CA ALA A 105 -6.63 -0.51 23.61
C ALA A 105 -6.25 -1.87 23.02
N ALA A 106 -7.19 -2.56 22.39
CA ALA A 106 -6.84 -3.74 21.61
C ALA A 106 -6.18 -3.33 20.30
N ALA A 107 -5.14 -4.05 19.88
CA ALA A 107 -4.47 -3.84 18.60
C ALA A 107 -4.80 -4.96 17.61
N ILE A 108 -5.07 -4.59 16.36
CA ILE A 108 -5.30 -5.50 15.23
C ILE A 108 -4.25 -5.19 14.16
N VAL A 109 -3.20 -6.00 14.08
CA VAL A 109 -2.19 -5.88 13.03
C VAL A 109 -2.67 -6.60 11.78
N VAL A 110 -2.86 -5.87 10.69
CA VAL A 110 -3.38 -6.39 9.43
C VAL A 110 -2.23 -6.80 8.52
N ASN A 111 -2.05 -8.10 8.28
CA ASN A 111 -1.11 -8.59 7.29
C ASN A 111 -1.78 -8.68 5.91
N SER A 112 -1.72 -7.60 5.12
CA SER A 112 -2.28 -7.56 3.77
C SER A 112 -1.54 -8.46 2.76
N PHE A 113 -0.35 -8.96 3.09
CA PHE A 113 0.50 -9.72 2.15
C PHE A 113 0.26 -11.21 2.21
N ALA A 114 0.07 -11.76 3.40
CA ALA A 114 -0.10 -13.21 3.58
C ALA A 114 -1.23 -13.79 2.72
N PRO A 115 -2.46 -13.24 2.71
CA PRO A 115 -3.55 -13.76 1.89
C PRO A 115 -3.30 -13.62 0.38
N ARG A 116 -2.37 -12.74 -0.02
CA ARG A 116 -1.99 -12.51 -1.41
C ARG A 116 -0.71 -13.25 -1.81
N ARG A 117 -0.13 -14.01 -0.90
CA ARG A 117 1.15 -14.71 -1.07
C ARG A 117 2.26 -13.78 -1.59
N ILE A 118 2.28 -12.53 -1.09
CA ILE A 118 3.30 -11.55 -1.43
C ILE A 118 4.48 -11.78 -0.49
N SER A 119 5.59 -12.27 -1.03
CA SER A 119 6.85 -12.37 -0.28
C SER A 119 7.50 -10.98 -0.12
N ARG A 120 8.41 -10.85 0.84
CA ARG A 120 9.14 -9.58 1.07
C ARG A 120 9.88 -9.11 -0.21
N VAL A 121 10.53 -10.02 -0.92
CA VAL A 121 11.23 -9.69 -2.17
C VAL A 121 10.23 -9.21 -3.24
N ALA A 122 9.12 -9.92 -3.42
CA ALA A 122 8.08 -9.50 -4.35
C ALA A 122 7.46 -8.14 -3.96
N ALA A 123 7.32 -7.88 -2.66
CA ALA A 123 6.80 -6.61 -2.16
C ALA A 123 7.71 -5.43 -2.51
N PHE A 124 9.03 -5.55 -2.33
CA PHE A 124 9.97 -4.52 -2.75
C PHE A 124 9.92 -4.25 -4.26
N ALA A 125 9.78 -5.28 -5.07
CA ALA A 125 9.73 -5.15 -6.52
C ALA A 125 8.40 -4.57 -7.03
N THR A 126 7.28 -4.79 -6.33
CA THR A 126 5.94 -4.50 -6.87
C THR A 126 5.10 -3.55 -6.01
N VAL A 127 5.10 -3.73 -4.69
CA VAL A 127 4.28 -2.90 -3.78
C VAL A 127 4.97 -1.58 -3.46
N CYS A 128 6.27 -1.61 -3.14
CA CYS A 128 7.03 -0.39 -2.86
C CYS A 128 7.18 0.51 -4.10
N THR A 129 7.04 -0.04 -5.30
CA THR A 129 7.04 0.71 -6.56
C THR A 129 5.64 1.21 -6.97
N GLY A 130 4.58 0.79 -6.26
CA GLY A 130 3.19 1.11 -6.59
C GLY A 130 2.63 0.34 -7.79
N ALA A 131 3.34 -0.66 -8.31
CA ALA A 131 2.88 -1.49 -9.42
C ALA A 131 1.78 -2.48 -8.99
N ARG A 132 1.69 -2.83 -7.72
CA ARG A 132 0.72 -3.75 -7.14
C ARG A 132 0.28 -3.26 -5.77
N LEU A 133 -0.98 -3.50 -5.42
CA LEU A 133 -1.57 -3.17 -4.13
C LEU A 133 -1.38 -1.70 -3.77
N GLN A 134 -1.89 -0.79 -4.59
CA GLN A 134 -1.87 0.64 -4.30
C GLN A 134 -2.67 0.98 -3.04
N GLY A 135 -2.46 2.19 -2.48
CA GLY A 135 -3.15 2.60 -1.26
C GLY A 135 -4.68 2.46 -1.35
N ARG A 136 -5.27 2.87 -2.48
CA ARG A 136 -6.71 2.72 -2.73
C ARG A 136 -7.20 1.28 -2.83
N GLU A 137 -6.38 0.36 -3.37
CA GLU A 137 -6.72 -1.07 -3.42
C GLU A 137 -6.67 -1.67 -2.01
N ARG A 138 -5.64 -1.30 -1.25
CA ARG A 138 -5.46 -1.75 0.13
C ARG A 138 -6.44 -1.09 1.10
N ALA A 139 -7.07 0.05 0.74
CA ALA A 139 -8.17 0.63 1.51
C ALA A 139 -9.32 -0.38 1.73
N GLY A 140 -9.53 -1.31 0.78
CA GLY A 140 -10.47 -2.41 0.95
C GLY A 140 -10.13 -3.35 2.11
N ASP A 141 -8.84 -3.55 2.42
CA ASP A 141 -8.43 -4.33 3.59
C ASP A 141 -8.79 -3.58 4.89
N LEU A 142 -8.58 -2.25 4.90
CA LEU A 142 -8.97 -1.42 6.04
C LEU A 142 -10.48 -1.44 6.25
N TYR A 143 -11.29 -1.27 5.18
CA TYR A 143 -12.75 -1.29 5.28
C TYR A 143 -13.28 -2.63 5.78
N ALA A 144 -12.75 -3.74 5.26
CA ALA A 144 -13.10 -5.07 5.72
C ALA A 144 -12.70 -5.30 7.20
N THR A 145 -11.52 -4.82 7.60
CA THR A 145 -11.07 -4.91 8.99
C THR A 145 -11.92 -4.05 9.92
N MET A 146 -12.33 -2.85 9.50
CA MET A 146 -13.26 -2.00 10.26
C MET A 146 -14.61 -2.70 10.47
N ALA A 147 -15.18 -3.29 9.42
CA ALA A 147 -16.43 -4.04 9.49
C ALA A 147 -16.30 -5.25 10.43
N TRP A 148 -15.21 -6.02 10.31
CA TRP A 148 -14.93 -7.15 11.19
C TRP A 148 -14.77 -6.71 12.65
N ALA A 149 -13.99 -5.64 12.89
CA ALA A 149 -13.74 -5.15 14.25
C ALA A 149 -15.04 -4.71 14.95
N ARG A 150 -15.91 -3.95 14.25
CA ARG A 150 -17.20 -3.52 14.80
C ARG A 150 -18.12 -4.70 15.18
N ALA A 151 -17.98 -5.84 14.54
CA ALA A 151 -18.76 -7.04 14.85
C ALA A 151 -18.22 -7.83 16.06
N GLN A 152 -17.06 -7.47 16.60
CA GLN A 152 -16.47 -8.20 17.72
C GLN A 152 -17.05 -7.73 19.07
N PRO A 153 -17.48 -8.63 19.95
CA PRO A 153 -18.10 -8.25 21.23
C PRO A 153 -17.14 -7.57 22.21
N TRP A 154 -15.84 -7.67 21.97
CA TRP A 154 -14.79 -7.04 22.81
C TRP A 154 -14.34 -5.69 22.27
N VAL A 155 -14.89 -5.20 21.17
CA VAL A 155 -14.57 -3.91 20.54
C VAL A 155 -15.59 -2.85 20.91
N ASP A 156 -15.12 -1.68 21.34
CA ASP A 156 -15.94 -0.48 21.37
C ASP A 156 -15.97 0.14 19.97
N ALA A 157 -17.05 -0.08 19.26
CA ALA A 157 -17.23 0.31 17.86
C ALA A 157 -17.20 1.84 17.62
N ALA A 158 -17.36 2.65 18.67
CA ALA A 158 -17.27 4.11 18.59
C ALA A 158 -15.84 4.63 18.82
N ARG A 159 -14.91 3.78 19.27
CA ARG A 159 -13.55 4.14 19.64
C ARG A 159 -12.51 3.32 18.86
N ILE A 160 -12.58 3.41 17.53
CA ILE A 160 -11.61 2.77 16.64
C ILE A 160 -10.64 3.82 16.12
N SER A 161 -9.35 3.50 16.14
CA SER A 161 -8.29 4.30 15.55
C SER A 161 -7.46 3.46 14.58
N VAL A 162 -6.73 4.12 13.69
CA VAL A 162 -5.87 3.43 12.71
C VAL A 162 -4.50 4.08 12.70
N ILE A 163 -3.45 3.26 12.77
CA ILE A 163 -2.08 3.69 12.52
C ILE A 163 -1.54 3.02 11.26
N GLY A 164 -0.79 3.77 10.44
CA GLY A 164 -0.21 3.24 9.21
C GLY A 164 1.14 3.84 8.89
N TRP A 165 2.11 2.96 8.63
CA TRP A 165 3.48 3.31 8.30
C TRP A 165 3.69 3.32 6.79
N SER A 166 4.32 4.36 6.24
CA SER A 166 4.72 4.43 4.84
C SER A 166 3.54 4.13 3.90
N HIS A 167 3.54 2.97 3.26
CA HIS A 167 2.43 2.48 2.44
C HIS A 167 1.11 2.33 3.23
N GLY A 168 1.19 1.97 4.52
CA GLY A 168 0.03 1.95 5.42
C GLY A 168 -0.57 3.34 5.62
N GLY A 169 0.28 4.36 5.76
CA GLY A 169 -0.14 5.75 5.79
C GLY A 169 -0.80 6.21 4.48
N TRP A 170 -0.25 5.81 3.34
CA TRP A 170 -0.90 6.00 2.03
C TRP A 170 -2.28 5.35 1.99
N THR A 171 -2.39 4.11 2.48
CA THR A 171 -3.67 3.38 2.55
C THR A 171 -4.72 4.15 3.34
N ILE A 172 -4.37 4.68 4.53
CA ILE A 172 -5.28 5.49 5.37
C ILE A 172 -5.77 6.71 4.59
N MET A 173 -4.85 7.48 4.02
CA MET A 173 -5.20 8.72 3.33
C MET A 173 -6.07 8.50 2.09
N ASP A 174 -5.80 7.44 1.32
CA ASP A 174 -6.64 7.08 0.19
C ASP A 174 -8.00 6.57 0.65
N ALA A 175 -8.07 5.78 1.72
CA ALA A 175 -9.33 5.32 2.30
C ALA A 175 -10.23 6.50 2.76
N LEU A 176 -9.65 7.53 3.35
CA LEU A 176 -10.37 8.73 3.76
C LEU A 176 -10.88 9.56 2.56
N ALA A 177 -10.20 9.48 1.40
CA ALA A 177 -10.49 10.27 0.22
C ALA A 177 -11.36 9.57 -0.84
N LEU A 178 -11.57 8.24 -0.75
CA LEU A 178 -12.41 7.48 -1.67
C LEU A 178 -13.88 7.86 -1.48
N ARG A 179 -14.58 8.14 -2.58
CA ARG A 179 -16.00 8.42 -2.58
C ARG A 179 -16.82 7.14 -2.55
N SER A 180 -17.94 7.15 -1.81
CA SER A 180 -18.85 6.01 -1.72
C SER A 180 -19.42 5.58 -3.07
N GLY A 181 -19.92 4.35 -3.13
CA GLY A 181 -20.50 3.76 -4.33
C GLY A 181 -19.45 3.20 -5.29
N GLU A 182 -19.70 3.32 -6.58
CA GLU A 182 -18.90 2.68 -7.64
C GLU A 182 -17.40 3.04 -7.60
N GLU A 183 -17.04 4.26 -7.23
CA GLU A 183 -15.61 4.63 -7.18
C GLU A 183 -14.90 3.81 -6.12
N MET A 184 -15.49 3.69 -4.93
CA MET A 184 -14.93 2.92 -3.83
C MET A 184 -14.86 1.44 -4.17
N GLN A 185 -15.93 0.88 -4.75
CA GLN A 185 -15.99 -0.51 -5.19
C GLN A 185 -14.90 -0.82 -6.22
N ARG A 186 -14.78 0.00 -7.27
CA ARG A 186 -13.75 -0.18 -8.30
C ARG A 186 -12.33 -0.04 -7.75
N ALA A 187 -12.11 0.92 -6.85
CA ALA A 187 -10.79 1.18 -6.30
C ALA A 187 -10.32 0.06 -5.38
N THR A 188 -11.21 -0.51 -4.58
CA THR A 188 -10.92 -1.55 -3.59
C THR A 188 -11.11 -2.97 -4.11
N GLY A 189 -11.84 -3.15 -5.21
CA GLY A 189 -12.29 -4.44 -5.72
C GLY A 189 -13.29 -5.13 -4.80
N LEU A 190 -14.03 -4.36 -3.98
CA LEU A 190 -15.04 -4.89 -3.07
C LEU A 190 -16.45 -4.57 -3.56
N GLU A 191 -17.33 -5.57 -3.52
CA GLU A 191 -18.78 -5.40 -3.64
C GLU A 191 -19.41 -5.24 -2.26
N ASN A 192 -20.66 -4.77 -2.22
CA ASN A 192 -21.48 -4.65 -1.00
C ASN A 192 -20.83 -3.80 0.12
N LEU A 193 -19.96 -2.85 -0.25
CA LEU A 193 -19.45 -1.89 0.70
C LEU A 193 -20.59 -1.01 1.23
N SER A 194 -20.61 -0.81 2.54
CA SER A 194 -21.42 0.25 3.17
C SER A 194 -21.02 1.62 2.60
N ASP A 195 -21.95 2.55 2.58
CA ASP A 195 -21.64 3.94 2.26
C ASP A 195 -20.74 4.60 3.31
N GLU A 196 -20.71 4.06 4.53
CA GLU A 196 -19.91 4.53 5.67
C GLU A 196 -18.96 3.44 6.20
N PRO A 197 -18.00 2.93 5.39
CA PRO A 197 -17.15 1.81 5.79
C PRO A 197 -16.17 2.17 6.92
N LEU A 198 -15.95 3.47 7.17
CA LEU A 198 -15.10 4.01 8.24
C LEU A 198 -15.93 4.54 9.43
N GLU A 199 -17.19 4.16 9.56
CA GLU A 199 -17.99 4.49 10.73
C GLU A 199 -17.28 4.02 12.03
N GLY A 200 -17.24 4.91 13.04
CA GLY A 200 -16.53 4.66 14.29
C GLY A 200 -15.03 4.98 14.27
N LEU A 201 -14.48 5.45 13.13
CA LEU A 201 -13.09 5.90 13.07
C LEU A 201 -12.93 7.26 13.77
N ALA A 202 -12.35 7.25 14.97
CA ALA A 202 -12.18 8.43 15.82
C ALA A 202 -10.83 9.15 15.56
N ALA A 203 -9.76 8.40 15.33
CA ALA A 203 -8.43 8.99 15.15
C ALA A 203 -7.56 8.21 14.17
N THR A 204 -6.56 8.90 13.58
CA THR A 204 -5.52 8.26 12.77
C THR A 204 -4.13 8.74 13.13
N MET A 205 -3.14 7.84 13.04
CA MET A 205 -1.72 8.18 13.07
C MET A 205 -1.08 7.74 11.74
N ILE A 206 -0.50 8.69 11.02
CA ILE A 206 0.00 8.52 9.65
C ILE A 206 1.50 8.74 9.70
N VAL A 207 2.28 7.66 9.62
CA VAL A 207 3.73 7.69 9.91
C VAL A 207 4.51 7.63 8.60
N TYR A 208 5.34 8.64 8.36
CA TYR A 208 6.17 8.85 7.15
C TYR A 208 5.52 8.34 5.86
N PRO A 209 4.30 8.83 5.52
CA PRO A 209 3.51 8.26 4.46
C PRO A 209 4.12 8.50 3.07
N TYR A 210 3.91 7.54 2.16
CA TYR A 210 4.13 7.80 0.74
C TYR A 210 3.04 8.75 0.21
N THR A 211 3.45 9.82 -0.46
CA THR A 211 2.55 10.86 -1.01
C THR A 211 2.83 11.16 -2.49
N GLY A 212 3.52 10.24 -3.17
CA GLY A 212 3.95 10.40 -4.55
C GLY A 212 2.87 10.11 -5.59
N VAL A 213 3.29 9.58 -6.74
CA VAL A 213 2.39 9.27 -7.86
C VAL A 213 1.36 8.21 -7.44
N GLY A 214 0.11 8.40 -7.85
CA GLY A 214 -0.99 7.47 -7.55
C GLY A 214 -1.73 7.73 -6.25
N THR A 215 -1.25 8.64 -5.38
CA THR A 215 -1.92 8.98 -4.11
C THR A 215 -2.98 10.07 -4.32
N TYR A 216 -3.99 10.08 -3.46
CA TYR A 216 -4.99 11.14 -3.39
C TYR A 216 -4.60 12.29 -2.46
N THR A 217 -3.55 12.11 -1.65
CA THR A 217 -3.10 13.06 -0.64
C THR A 217 -2.83 14.45 -1.22
N GLY A 218 -3.46 15.47 -0.64
CA GLY A 218 -3.36 16.85 -1.10
C GLY A 218 -4.01 17.15 -2.44
N ARG A 219 -4.75 16.19 -3.01
CA ARG A 219 -5.45 16.30 -4.30
C ARG A 219 -6.96 16.15 -4.17
N ARG A 220 -7.42 15.40 -3.16
CA ARG A 220 -8.84 15.15 -2.87
C ARG A 220 -9.15 15.46 -1.43
N ASP A 221 -10.35 15.92 -1.18
CA ASP A 221 -10.87 16.13 0.17
C ASP A 221 -11.14 14.78 0.83
N TRP A 222 -10.98 14.71 2.13
CA TRP A 222 -11.40 13.56 2.91
C TRP A 222 -12.91 13.57 3.10
N ARG A 223 -13.57 12.42 3.00
CA ARG A 223 -15.00 12.27 3.24
C ARG A 223 -15.37 12.43 4.70
N ILE A 224 -14.52 11.94 5.58
CA ILE A 224 -14.62 12.09 7.03
C ILE A 224 -13.33 12.72 7.55
N ALA A 225 -13.42 13.38 8.69
CA ALA A 225 -12.34 14.15 9.25
C ALA A 225 -11.97 13.64 10.66
N PRO A 226 -11.40 12.41 10.80
CA PRO A 226 -10.92 11.93 12.09
C PRO A 226 -9.77 12.79 12.56
N ARG A 227 -9.60 12.93 13.90
CA ARG A 227 -8.38 13.56 14.43
C ARG A 227 -7.16 12.82 13.88
N SER A 228 -6.22 13.54 13.34
CA SER A 228 -5.08 12.93 12.66
C SER A 228 -3.77 13.49 13.17
N THR A 229 -2.81 12.61 13.42
CA THR A 229 -1.41 12.97 13.65
C THR A 229 -0.57 12.40 12.51
N ALA A 230 0.12 13.27 11.79
CA ALA A 230 1.03 12.88 10.72
C ALA A 230 2.48 13.08 11.17
N ILE A 231 3.29 12.03 11.11
CA ILE A 231 4.71 12.06 11.47
C ILE A 231 5.55 12.05 10.18
N ILE A 232 6.43 13.03 10.05
CA ILE A 232 7.38 13.14 8.94
C ILE A 232 8.77 12.84 9.48
N ALA A 233 9.44 11.85 8.92
CA ALA A 233 10.86 11.62 9.17
C ALA A 233 11.68 12.66 8.37
N GLN A 234 12.46 13.50 9.08
CA GLN A 234 13.16 14.62 8.44
C GLN A 234 14.17 14.18 7.37
N ARG A 235 14.82 13.03 7.59
CA ARG A 235 15.83 12.46 6.70
C ARG A 235 15.32 11.24 5.93
N ASP A 236 14.08 11.33 5.43
CA ASP A 236 13.50 10.26 4.64
C ASP A 236 14.03 10.28 3.21
N TYR A 237 14.98 9.38 2.92
CA TYR A 237 15.57 9.22 1.59
C TYR A 237 14.91 8.11 0.75
N ILE A 238 13.82 7.50 1.27
CA ILE A 238 13.08 6.42 0.58
C ILE A 238 11.85 6.99 -0.13
N VAL A 239 10.99 7.67 0.60
CA VAL A 239 9.77 8.27 0.03
C VAL A 239 9.89 9.78 -0.18
N GLY A 240 10.96 10.40 0.31
CA GLY A 240 11.14 11.85 0.27
C GLY A 240 10.23 12.58 1.25
N SER A 241 10.14 13.90 1.11
CA SER A 241 9.33 14.71 2.01
C SER A 241 7.85 14.66 1.64
N SER A 242 7.04 14.14 2.54
CA SER A 242 5.57 14.17 2.45
C SER A 242 4.95 15.52 2.89
N ARG A 243 5.75 16.43 3.45
CA ARG A 243 5.30 17.66 4.11
C ARG A 243 4.33 18.48 3.25
N ALA A 244 4.73 18.84 2.04
CA ALA A 244 3.90 19.69 1.18
C ALA A 244 2.55 19.07 0.81
N ALA A 245 2.50 17.73 0.65
CA ALA A 245 1.25 17.03 0.37
C ALA A 245 0.34 16.99 1.60
N LEU A 246 0.89 16.77 2.78
CA LEU A 246 0.14 16.78 4.05
C LEU A 246 -0.35 18.19 4.41
N GLU A 247 0.46 19.23 4.21
CA GLU A 247 0.04 20.63 4.39
C GLU A 247 -1.11 21.02 3.45
N ARG A 248 -1.06 20.58 2.18
CA ARG A 248 -2.19 20.76 1.26
C ARG A 248 -3.43 20.02 1.74
N GLN A 249 -3.28 18.80 2.27
CA GLN A 249 -4.41 18.03 2.81
C GLN A 249 -5.03 18.74 4.02
N ARG A 250 -4.19 19.28 4.93
CA ARG A 250 -4.65 20.09 6.06
C ARG A 250 -5.35 21.36 5.60
N ALA A 251 -4.83 22.04 4.59
CA ALA A 251 -5.46 23.22 4.01
C ALA A 251 -6.82 22.93 3.35
N ARG A 252 -7.10 21.67 2.98
CA ARG A 252 -8.40 21.17 2.51
C ARG A 252 -9.37 20.81 3.64
N GLY A 253 -9.01 21.11 4.89
CA GLY A 253 -9.89 20.90 6.05
C GLY A 253 -9.64 19.61 6.82
N ALA A 254 -8.62 18.81 6.51
CA ALA A 254 -8.27 17.66 7.33
C ALA A 254 -7.76 18.14 8.71
N PRO A 255 -8.37 17.70 9.83
CA PRO A 255 -7.94 18.08 11.18
C PRO A 255 -6.65 17.33 11.54
N MET A 256 -5.53 17.82 11.02
CA MET A 256 -4.24 17.13 11.07
C MET A 256 -3.19 17.96 11.80
N GLU A 257 -2.58 17.36 12.81
CA GLU A 257 -1.31 17.81 13.35
C GLU A 257 -0.17 17.19 12.53
N ILE A 258 0.83 17.98 12.15
CA ILE A 258 1.99 17.52 11.37
C ILE A 258 3.24 17.70 12.23
N LEU A 259 3.85 16.59 12.60
CA LEU A 259 5.05 16.52 13.42
C LEU A 259 6.26 16.15 12.55
N ILE A 260 7.37 16.86 12.73
CA ILE A 260 8.63 16.56 12.05
C ILE A 260 9.59 15.96 13.07
N PHE A 261 9.90 14.68 12.92
CA PHE A 261 10.87 13.99 13.74
C PHE A 261 12.27 14.26 13.23
N GLN A 262 12.98 15.08 14.00
CA GLN A 262 14.34 15.53 13.66
C GLN A 262 15.31 14.34 13.62
N ASN A 263 16.19 14.33 12.62
CA ASN A 263 17.19 13.26 12.41
C ASN A 263 16.61 11.85 12.19
N ALA A 264 15.29 11.64 12.17
CA ALA A 264 14.67 10.37 11.85
C ALA A 264 14.76 10.08 10.34
N THR A 265 15.03 8.83 10.00
CA THR A 265 14.98 8.30 8.62
C THR A 265 13.66 7.56 8.42
N HIS A 266 13.39 7.09 7.19
CA HIS A 266 12.28 6.17 6.95
C HIS A 266 12.41 4.92 7.85
N ALA A 267 11.28 4.39 8.35
CA ALA A 267 11.26 3.21 9.24
C ALA A 267 12.26 3.32 10.41
N PHE A 268 12.29 4.48 11.07
CA PHE A 268 13.22 4.78 12.18
C PHE A 268 13.04 3.87 13.40
N GLU A 269 11.97 3.09 13.45
CA GLU A 269 11.65 2.10 14.48
C GLU A 269 12.35 0.75 14.23
N ASP A 270 12.83 0.50 13.01
CA ASP A 270 13.34 -0.81 12.61
C ASP A 270 14.82 -0.98 13.00
N GLU A 271 15.07 -1.63 14.13
CA GLU A 271 16.42 -1.96 14.62
C GLU A 271 17.18 -2.93 13.71
N HIS A 272 16.44 -3.68 12.87
CA HIS A 272 16.98 -4.73 12.01
C HIS A 272 16.87 -4.39 10.53
N ALA A 273 16.84 -3.09 10.21
CA ALA A 273 16.80 -2.66 8.81
C ALA A 273 18.10 -2.99 8.08
N GLU A 274 17.99 -3.65 6.93
CA GLU A 274 19.13 -3.97 6.06
C GLU A 274 19.45 -2.83 5.07
N ASP A 275 18.51 -1.92 4.84
CA ASP A 275 18.69 -0.77 3.95
C ASP A 275 19.54 0.31 4.63
N PRO A 276 20.69 0.69 4.08
CA PRO A 276 21.61 1.67 4.71
C PRO A 276 21.00 3.07 4.84
N ARG A 277 19.88 3.36 4.16
CA ARG A 277 19.13 4.61 4.28
C ARG A 277 18.21 4.63 5.50
N VAL A 278 17.97 3.48 6.12
CA VAL A 278 17.18 3.32 7.34
C VAL A 278 18.12 3.27 8.54
N ARG A 279 17.83 4.07 9.55
CA ARG A 279 18.60 4.09 10.79
C ARG A 279 17.64 4.10 11.97
N TYR A 280 17.79 3.13 12.85
CA TYR A 280 17.07 3.11 14.11
C TYR A 280 17.31 4.39 14.90
N ASN A 281 16.22 4.97 15.41
CA ASN A 281 16.27 6.16 16.25
C ASN A 281 15.42 5.94 17.51
N PRO A 282 16.03 5.56 18.63
CA PRO A 282 15.30 5.21 19.84
C PRO A 282 14.48 6.37 20.41
N ALA A 283 14.94 7.61 20.28
CA ALA A 283 14.20 8.77 20.76
C ALA A 283 12.95 9.06 19.93
N ALA A 284 13.04 8.91 18.58
CA ALA A 284 11.90 9.03 17.70
C ALA A 284 10.89 7.91 17.94
N THR A 285 11.37 6.67 18.12
CA THR A 285 10.53 5.51 18.43
C THR A 285 9.79 5.68 19.76
N ALA A 286 10.49 6.11 20.81
CA ALA A 286 9.86 6.39 22.12
C ALA A 286 8.77 7.47 21.99
N ARG A 287 9.04 8.57 21.23
CA ARG A 287 8.04 9.62 21.02
C ARG A 287 6.83 9.13 20.22
N GLU A 288 7.02 8.24 19.26
CA GLU A 288 5.92 7.62 18.53
C GLU A 288 5.04 6.76 19.45
N HIS A 289 5.64 5.97 20.34
CA HIS A 289 4.90 5.22 21.37
C HIS A 289 4.11 6.15 22.31
N ASP A 290 4.68 7.30 22.69
CA ASP A 290 3.95 8.28 23.50
C ASP A 290 2.75 8.86 22.74
N LEU A 291 2.91 9.20 21.46
CA LEU A 291 1.81 9.66 20.60
C LEU A 291 0.72 8.60 20.43
N LEU A 292 1.08 7.31 20.36
CA LEU A 292 0.10 6.23 20.37
C LEU A 292 -0.70 6.22 21.66
N ARG A 293 -0.03 6.32 22.84
CA ARG A 293 -0.69 6.38 24.15
C ARG A 293 -1.58 7.62 24.28
N GLU A 294 -1.10 8.78 23.84
CA GLU A 294 -1.87 10.03 23.81
C GLU A 294 -3.12 9.89 22.90
N MET A 295 -2.98 9.26 21.73
CA MET A 295 -4.11 8.98 20.83
C MET A 295 -5.15 8.08 21.51
N ILE A 296 -4.71 6.98 22.15
CA ILE A 296 -5.60 6.03 22.84
C ILE A 296 -6.31 6.71 24.02
N ALA A 297 -5.59 7.47 24.83
CA ALA A 297 -6.16 8.17 25.99
C ALA A 297 -7.21 9.23 25.61
N ALA A 298 -7.19 9.67 24.36
CA ALA A 298 -8.12 10.68 23.85
C ALA A 298 -9.29 10.07 23.03
N LEU A 299 -9.41 8.74 22.95
CA LEU A 299 -10.55 8.01 22.41
C LEU A 299 -11.64 7.89 23.47
#